data_e468f43d73f396f7385d698308956f93
#
_entry.id   e468f43d73f396f7385d698308956f93
#
_cell.length_a   1.000
_cell.length_b   1.000
_cell.length_c   1.000
_cell.angle_alpha   90.00
_cell.angle_beta   90.00
_cell.angle_gamma   90.00
#
_symmetry.space_group_name_H-M   'P 1'
#
loop_
_entity.id
_entity.type
_entity.pdbx_description
1 polymer ?
#
loop_
_entity_poly.entity_id
_entity_poly.type
_entity_poly.pdbx_seq_one_letter_code
_entity_poly.pdbx_strand_id
1 'polypeptide(L)'
;MTLIIDASVAIKWFIDENLEANARHIIVYHRDLQAPDFIVTEVANIVWKKHSRGEIDDSLAQSIVSALPEYFTQFTPTIDLNERALELALELDHPIYDCLYLACAERHEGPVITADKRFFNKLQSTPYKDQAKFLNDLNLMLPLYVSVTEIAKIILAAENYGKTHHNIHTELTNGKEFGIVNTNNLKPALDSPASRTLNLTIENLTENEQKDILALGWLGQGYSGDNWAEIRDRT
;
A
#
# COMPACT_ATOMS: atom_id res chain seq x y z
N MET A 1 -5.57 -8.01 10.22
CA MET A 1 -4.50 -7.82 11.23
C MET A 1 -4.31 -6.31 11.38
N THR A 2 -4.49 -5.81 12.57
CA THR A 2 -4.30 -4.40 12.92
C THR A 2 -2.84 -4.01 12.76
N LEU A 3 -2.56 -2.85 12.17
CA LEU A 3 -1.24 -2.24 12.15
C LEU A 3 -1.28 -0.89 12.84
N ILE A 4 -0.36 -0.65 13.76
CA ILE A 4 -0.20 0.64 14.40
C ILE A 4 0.83 1.44 13.62
N ILE A 5 0.43 2.56 13.07
CA ILE A 5 1.24 3.35 12.14
C ILE A 5 1.90 4.51 12.89
N ASP A 6 3.22 4.57 12.79
CA ASP A 6 4.03 5.67 13.29
C ASP A 6 4.02 6.87 12.32
N ALA A 7 4.12 8.08 12.83
CA ALA A 7 4.17 9.31 12.05
C ALA A 7 5.29 9.32 10.99
N SER A 8 6.43 8.66 11.28
CA SER A 8 7.54 8.49 10.33
C SER A 8 7.16 7.68 9.08
N VAL A 9 6.12 6.85 9.17
CA VAL A 9 5.54 6.10 8.04
C VAL A 9 4.43 6.90 7.39
N ALA A 10 3.51 7.46 8.18
CA ALA A 10 2.32 8.16 7.67
C ALA A 10 2.68 9.36 6.78
N ILE A 11 3.72 10.12 7.12
CA ILE A 11 4.17 11.25 6.30
C ILE A 11 4.60 10.84 4.89
N LYS A 12 5.14 9.62 4.72
CA LYS A 12 5.61 9.08 3.43
C LYS A 12 4.47 8.72 2.46
N TRP A 13 3.24 8.72 2.92
CA TRP A 13 2.08 8.57 2.03
C TRP A 13 1.90 9.78 1.12
N PHE A 14 2.35 10.95 1.58
CA PHE A 14 2.10 12.25 0.95
C PHE A 14 3.35 12.87 0.31
N ILE A 15 4.53 12.52 0.79
CA ILE A 15 5.79 13.16 0.40
C ILE A 15 6.75 12.11 -0.14
N ASP A 16 7.42 12.46 -1.25
CA ASP A 16 8.42 11.61 -1.87
C ASP A 16 9.70 11.58 -1.03
N GLU A 17 9.88 10.49 -0.31
CA GLU A 17 11.01 10.23 0.57
C GLU A 17 11.49 8.78 0.44
N ASN A 18 12.64 8.48 1.04
CA ASN A 18 13.11 7.10 1.12
C ASN A 18 12.03 6.19 1.77
N LEU A 19 11.77 5.02 1.20
CA LEU A 19 10.75 4.04 1.61
C LEU A 19 9.29 4.49 1.38
N GLU A 20 9.03 5.52 0.58
CA GLU A 20 7.67 5.95 0.26
C GLU A 20 6.83 4.84 -0.40
N ALA A 21 7.45 4.09 -1.33
CA ALA A 21 6.79 2.97 -1.99
C ALA A 21 6.32 1.92 -0.98
N ASN A 22 7.16 1.61 0.01
CA ASN A 22 6.82 0.71 1.10
C ASN A 22 5.67 1.25 1.95
N ALA A 23 5.70 2.55 2.29
CA ALA A 23 4.63 3.17 3.07
C ALA A 23 3.31 3.20 2.30
N ARG A 24 3.32 3.60 1.01
CA ARG A 24 2.13 3.62 0.15
C ARG A 24 1.54 2.23 -0.06
N HIS A 25 2.38 1.20 -0.10
CA HIS A 25 1.91 -0.18 -0.16
C HIS A 25 1.02 -0.54 1.04
N ILE A 26 1.35 -0.05 2.24
CA ILE A 26 0.55 -0.32 3.45
C ILE A 26 -0.89 0.15 3.25
N ILE A 27 -1.13 1.39 2.80
CA ILE A 27 -2.50 1.92 2.62
C ILE A 27 -3.28 1.22 1.51
N VAL A 28 -2.59 0.61 0.56
CA VAL A 28 -3.25 -0.13 -0.53
C VAL A 28 -3.72 -1.51 -0.04
N TYR A 29 -2.90 -2.20 0.76
CA TYR A 29 -3.12 -3.63 1.06
C TYR A 29 -3.55 -3.92 2.49
N HIS A 30 -3.52 -2.94 3.40
CA HIS A 30 -3.98 -3.09 4.77
C HIS A 30 -5.18 -2.19 5.04
N ARG A 31 -6.25 -2.79 5.58
CA ARG A 31 -7.52 -2.09 5.82
C ARG A 31 -7.69 -1.61 7.25
N ASP A 32 -6.96 -2.20 8.19
CA ASP A 32 -7.08 -1.87 9.61
C ASP A 32 -5.80 -1.17 10.09
N LEU A 33 -5.73 0.13 9.77
CA LEU A 33 -4.66 1.02 10.19
C LEU A 33 -5.13 1.84 11.38
N GLN A 34 -4.40 1.79 12.48
CA GLN A 34 -4.72 2.50 13.71
C GLN A 34 -3.51 3.28 14.20
N ALA A 35 -3.75 4.26 15.06
CA ALA A 35 -2.70 5.05 15.70
C ALA A 35 -3.22 5.71 16.99
N PRO A 36 -2.33 6.19 17.89
CA PRO A 36 -2.70 7.19 18.87
C PRO A 36 -3.20 8.45 18.16
N ASP A 37 -4.19 9.17 18.72
CA ASP A 37 -4.66 10.45 18.16
C ASP A 37 -3.55 11.52 18.10
N PHE A 38 -2.51 11.37 18.89
CA PHE A 38 -1.28 12.15 18.88
C PHE A 38 -0.62 12.21 17.49
N ILE A 39 -0.76 11.19 16.65
CA ILE A 39 -0.15 11.16 15.30
C ILE A 39 -0.53 12.37 14.46
N VAL A 40 -1.76 12.88 14.61
CA VAL A 40 -2.24 14.03 13.85
C VAL A 40 -1.40 15.27 14.17
N THR A 41 -1.10 15.49 15.46
CA THR A 41 -0.24 16.60 15.89
C THR A 41 1.21 16.40 15.47
N GLU A 42 1.70 15.17 15.56
CA GLU A 42 3.09 14.86 15.20
C GLU A 42 3.32 15.02 13.69
N VAL A 43 2.44 14.52 12.85
CA VAL A 43 2.50 14.72 11.39
C VAL A 43 2.37 16.21 11.05
N ALA A 44 1.46 16.94 11.68
CA ALA A 44 1.34 18.39 11.48
C ALA A 44 2.65 19.12 11.81
N ASN A 45 3.36 18.71 12.86
CA ASN A 45 4.67 19.27 13.21
C ASN A 45 5.76 18.90 12.19
N ILE A 46 5.74 17.68 11.64
CA ILE A 46 6.64 17.27 10.55
C ILE A 46 6.38 18.14 9.31
N VAL A 47 5.12 18.28 8.93
CA VAL A 47 4.67 19.11 7.79
C VAL A 47 5.11 20.57 7.98
N TRP A 48 4.89 21.15 9.15
CA TRP A 48 5.35 22.51 9.47
C TRP A 48 6.87 22.66 9.31
N LYS A 49 7.66 21.70 9.81
CA LYS A 49 9.12 21.71 9.65
C LYS A 49 9.55 21.65 8.20
N LYS A 50 8.88 20.85 7.38
CA LYS A 50 9.16 20.75 5.94
C LYS A 50 8.79 22.04 5.21
N HIS A 51 7.63 22.58 5.51
CA HIS A 51 7.21 23.88 4.99
C HIS A 51 8.21 25.00 5.35
N SER A 52 8.62 25.08 6.61
CA SER A 52 9.57 26.12 7.06
C SER A 52 10.95 26.03 6.40
N ARG A 53 11.30 24.86 5.82
CA ARG A 53 12.52 24.64 5.02
C ARG A 53 12.30 24.85 3.53
N GLY A 54 11.08 25.17 3.10
CA GLY A 54 10.72 25.33 1.69
C GLY A 54 10.65 24.02 0.89
N GLU A 55 10.53 22.87 1.59
CA GLU A 55 10.41 21.54 0.95
C GLU A 55 9.00 21.32 0.40
N ILE A 56 7.99 21.94 0.97
CA ILE A 56 6.58 21.88 0.55
C ILE A 56 5.92 23.25 0.65
N ASP A 57 4.88 23.49 -0.13
CA ASP A 57 4.10 24.73 -0.09
C ASP A 57 2.92 24.66 0.91
N ASP A 58 2.25 25.82 1.10
CA ASP A 58 1.10 25.95 2.01
C ASP A 58 -0.05 25.01 1.64
N SER A 59 -0.32 24.87 0.33
CA SER A 59 -1.45 24.06 -0.18
C SER A 59 -1.25 22.58 0.13
N LEU A 60 -0.05 22.06 -0.14
CA LEU A 60 0.30 20.68 0.17
C LEU A 60 0.31 20.46 1.69
N ALA A 61 0.86 21.38 2.46
CA ALA A 61 0.90 21.30 3.92
C ALA A 61 -0.51 21.15 4.52
N GLN A 62 -1.46 22.00 4.09
CA GLN A 62 -2.85 21.94 4.54
C GLN A 62 -3.55 20.64 4.07
N SER A 63 -3.32 20.22 2.84
CA SER A 63 -3.90 19.00 2.28
C SER A 63 -3.47 17.76 3.04
N ILE A 64 -2.20 17.64 3.42
CA ILE A 64 -1.68 16.51 4.19
C ILE A 64 -2.40 16.39 5.53
N VAL A 65 -2.47 17.49 6.28
CA VAL A 65 -3.10 17.47 7.62
C VAL A 65 -4.59 17.16 7.55
N SER A 66 -5.28 17.66 6.52
CA SER A 66 -6.70 17.39 6.31
C SER A 66 -7.00 15.96 5.88
N ALA A 67 -6.15 15.37 5.02
CA ALA A 67 -6.37 14.04 4.47
C ALA A 67 -5.92 12.91 5.41
N LEU A 68 -4.92 13.18 6.27
CA LEU A 68 -4.32 12.16 7.14
C LEU A 68 -5.34 11.30 7.91
N PRO A 69 -6.39 11.87 8.55
CA PRO A 69 -7.33 11.06 9.31
C PRO A 69 -8.10 10.03 8.49
N GLU A 70 -8.28 10.25 7.20
CA GLU A 70 -9.07 9.37 6.31
C GLU A 70 -8.42 7.99 6.08
N TYR A 71 -7.13 7.88 6.37
CA TYR A 71 -6.38 6.63 6.21
C TYR A 71 -6.48 5.69 7.41
N PHE A 72 -7.03 6.15 8.53
CA PHE A 72 -7.11 5.37 9.76
C PHE A 72 -8.53 4.88 10.03
N THR A 73 -8.64 3.63 10.43
CA THR A 73 -9.92 3.05 10.87
C THR A 73 -10.28 3.51 12.27
N GLN A 74 -9.27 3.77 13.11
CA GLN A 74 -9.47 4.18 14.50
C GLN A 74 -8.26 4.97 15.03
N PHE A 75 -8.57 5.97 15.85
CA PHE A 75 -7.58 6.62 16.72
C PHE A 75 -7.84 6.22 18.17
N THR A 76 -6.76 5.88 18.88
CA THR A 76 -6.81 5.66 20.33
C THR A 76 -6.49 6.97 21.03
N PRO A 77 -7.37 7.47 21.92
CA PRO A 77 -7.09 8.67 22.68
C PRO A 77 -5.78 8.58 23.46
N THR A 78 -4.91 9.54 23.29
CA THR A 78 -3.60 9.59 23.97
C THR A 78 -3.74 9.53 25.48
N ILE A 79 -4.83 10.12 26.03
CA ILE A 79 -5.12 10.08 27.46
C ILE A 79 -5.23 8.64 28.01
N ASP A 80 -5.73 7.72 27.18
CA ASP A 80 -5.89 6.30 27.55
C ASP A 80 -4.58 5.49 27.46
N LEU A 81 -3.55 6.08 26.85
CA LEU A 81 -2.25 5.43 26.62
C LEU A 81 -1.14 5.98 27.53
N ASN A 82 -1.31 7.20 28.06
CA ASN A 82 -0.25 7.93 28.73
C ASN A 82 0.40 7.19 29.92
N GLU A 83 -0.41 6.52 30.73
CA GLU A 83 0.11 5.79 31.90
C GLU A 83 1.04 4.67 31.44
N ARG A 84 0.58 3.83 30.50
CA ARG A 84 1.38 2.74 29.95
C ARG A 84 2.59 3.24 29.15
N ALA A 85 2.41 4.29 28.37
CA ALA A 85 3.48 4.91 27.61
C ALA A 85 4.59 5.46 28.52
N LEU A 86 4.24 6.03 29.69
CA LEU A 86 5.23 6.48 30.67
C LEU A 86 6.00 5.31 31.29
N GLU A 87 5.32 4.22 31.66
CA GLU A 87 5.98 3.00 32.16
C GLU A 87 7.01 2.49 31.14
N LEU A 88 6.60 2.37 29.86
CA LEU A 88 7.48 1.95 28.77
C LEU A 88 8.66 2.92 28.56
N ALA A 89 8.41 4.23 28.65
CA ALA A 89 9.45 5.24 28.50
C ALA A 89 10.50 5.12 29.60
N LEU A 90 10.09 4.89 30.85
CA LEU A 90 11.00 4.69 31.98
C LEU A 90 11.76 3.37 31.87
N GLU A 91 11.09 2.29 31.46
CA GLU A 91 11.73 0.97 31.31
C GLU A 91 12.74 0.97 30.15
N LEU A 92 12.38 1.60 29.03
CA LEU A 92 13.20 1.63 27.82
C LEU A 92 14.24 2.74 27.83
N ASP A 93 14.20 3.70 28.76
CA ASP A 93 14.97 4.94 28.69
C ASP A 93 14.84 5.57 27.29
N HIS A 94 13.58 5.86 26.89
CA HIS A 94 13.23 6.32 25.56
C HIS A 94 12.12 7.38 25.61
N PRO A 95 12.07 8.35 24.66
CA PRO A 95 11.03 9.37 24.64
C PRO A 95 9.62 8.79 24.64
N ILE A 96 8.74 9.41 25.46
CA ILE A 96 7.35 8.94 25.64
C ILE A 96 6.55 8.94 24.34
N TYR A 97 6.87 9.82 23.38
CA TYR A 97 6.15 9.94 22.11
C TYR A 97 6.18 8.64 21.32
N ASP A 98 7.33 7.99 21.20
CA ASP A 98 7.47 6.70 20.54
C ASP A 98 6.80 5.57 21.37
N CYS A 99 6.83 5.69 22.70
CA CYS A 99 6.18 4.75 23.60
C CYS A 99 4.64 4.81 23.56
N LEU A 100 4.03 5.91 23.07
CA LEU A 100 2.59 5.97 22.81
C LEU A 100 2.18 4.99 21.70
N TYR A 101 2.98 4.86 20.66
CA TYR A 101 2.73 3.88 19.60
C TYR A 101 2.87 2.45 20.12
N LEU A 102 3.86 2.20 20.98
CA LEU A 102 4.06 0.89 21.59
C LEU A 102 2.90 0.52 22.54
N ALA A 103 2.45 1.45 23.38
CA ALA A 103 1.29 1.25 24.24
C ALA A 103 0.00 1.01 23.43
N CYS A 104 -0.14 1.70 22.28
CA CYS A 104 -1.24 1.47 21.35
C CYS A 104 -1.15 0.06 20.73
N ALA A 105 0.06 -0.39 20.38
CA ALA A 105 0.32 -1.72 19.84
C ALA A 105 -0.05 -2.83 20.82
N GLU A 106 0.31 -2.69 22.09
CA GLU A 106 -0.10 -3.62 23.16
C GLU A 106 -1.62 -3.70 23.29
N ARG A 107 -2.30 -2.54 23.26
CA ARG A 107 -3.76 -2.46 23.45
C ARG A 107 -4.54 -3.12 22.33
N HIS A 108 -4.05 -3.02 21.10
CA HIS A 108 -4.74 -3.52 19.89
C HIS A 108 -4.14 -4.83 19.34
N GLU A 109 -3.18 -5.42 20.04
CA GLU A 109 -2.51 -6.67 19.69
C GLU A 109 -1.95 -6.66 18.25
N GLY A 110 -1.45 -5.49 17.82
CA GLY A 110 -0.91 -5.28 16.49
C GLY A 110 0.49 -4.64 16.53
N PRO A 111 1.39 -4.92 15.58
CA PRO A 111 2.72 -4.35 15.59
C PRO A 111 2.73 -2.86 15.22
N VAL A 112 3.65 -2.10 15.80
CA VAL A 112 4.02 -0.76 15.32
C VAL A 112 4.80 -0.90 14.02
N ILE A 113 4.38 -0.18 12.98
CA ILE A 113 5.14 -0.02 11.74
C ILE A 113 5.84 1.33 11.79
N THR A 114 7.16 1.30 11.79
CA THR A 114 7.99 2.51 11.92
C THR A 114 9.06 2.60 10.84
N ALA A 115 9.42 3.82 10.44
CA ALA A 115 10.60 4.13 9.64
C ALA A 115 11.72 4.75 10.49
N ASP A 116 11.51 4.91 11.78
CA ASP A 116 12.55 5.37 12.71
C ASP A 116 13.46 4.19 13.14
N LYS A 117 14.65 4.16 12.56
CA LYS A 117 15.68 3.17 12.91
C LYS A 117 16.13 3.23 14.36
N ARG A 118 16.12 4.43 14.96
CA ARG A 118 16.59 4.60 16.34
C ARG A 118 15.62 3.92 17.31
N PHE A 119 14.33 4.19 17.14
CA PHE A 119 13.28 3.54 17.91
C PHE A 119 13.28 2.02 17.67
N PHE A 120 13.23 1.59 16.43
CA PHE A 120 13.26 0.17 16.07
C PHE A 120 14.44 -0.56 16.70
N ASN A 121 15.67 -0.03 16.53
CA ASN A 121 16.88 -0.66 17.08
C ASN A 121 16.88 -0.69 18.61
N LYS A 122 16.30 0.33 19.26
CA LYS A 122 16.17 0.34 20.73
C LYS A 122 15.36 -0.87 21.22
N LEU A 123 14.30 -1.24 20.51
CA LEU A 123 13.43 -2.37 20.88
C LEU A 123 14.10 -3.74 20.67
N GLN A 124 15.04 -3.87 19.73
CA GLN A 124 15.62 -5.17 19.36
C GLN A 124 16.32 -5.91 20.52
N SER A 125 16.79 -5.18 21.54
CA SER A 125 17.43 -5.75 22.73
C SER A 125 16.49 -5.86 23.95
N THR A 126 15.19 -5.71 23.75
CA THR A 126 14.15 -5.67 24.78
C THR A 126 13.11 -6.76 24.58
N PRO A 127 12.25 -7.04 25.56
CA PRO A 127 11.10 -7.94 25.39
C PRO A 127 10.12 -7.49 24.30
N TYR A 128 10.18 -6.24 23.87
CA TYR A 128 9.27 -5.62 22.90
C TYR A 128 9.73 -5.74 21.44
N LYS A 129 10.81 -6.48 21.14
CA LYS A 129 11.40 -6.61 19.80
C LYS A 129 10.41 -7.03 18.70
N ASP A 130 9.43 -7.86 19.07
CA ASP A 130 8.44 -8.39 18.13
C ASP A 130 7.21 -7.48 17.99
N GLN A 131 7.11 -6.42 18.82
CA GLN A 131 6.01 -5.46 18.78
C GLN A 131 6.23 -4.32 17.78
N ALA A 132 7.40 -4.22 17.17
CA ALA A 132 7.66 -3.26 16.09
C ALA A 132 8.25 -3.95 14.87
N LYS A 133 7.87 -3.45 13.69
CA LYS A 133 8.44 -3.85 12.40
C LYS A 133 9.01 -2.62 11.72
N PHE A 134 10.22 -2.75 11.20
CA PHE A 134 10.81 -1.68 10.43
C PHE A 134 10.21 -1.67 9.02
N LEU A 135 9.84 -0.51 8.54
CA LEU A 135 9.15 -0.34 7.25
C LEU A 135 9.87 -1.00 6.07
N ASN A 136 11.21 -0.98 6.07
CA ASN A 136 12.00 -1.62 5.02
C ASN A 136 11.98 -3.16 5.09
N ASP A 137 11.78 -3.72 6.28
CA ASP A 137 11.82 -5.16 6.53
C ASP A 137 10.44 -5.81 6.43
N LEU A 138 9.40 -4.99 6.26
CA LEU A 138 8.11 -5.50 5.86
C LEU A 138 8.31 -6.17 4.51
N ASN A 139 8.06 -7.47 4.47
CA ASN A 139 7.97 -8.19 3.21
C ASN A 139 6.66 -7.75 2.53
N LEU A 140 6.69 -6.49 2.03
CA LEU A 140 5.61 -5.80 1.33
C LEU A 140 5.53 -6.28 -0.12
N MET A 141 6.34 -7.28 -0.47
CA MET A 141 6.08 -8.03 -1.67
C MET A 141 4.68 -8.63 -1.47
N LEU A 142 3.72 -8.18 -2.26
CA LEU A 142 2.68 -9.09 -2.69
C LEU A 142 3.43 -10.41 -2.88
N PRO A 143 2.98 -11.54 -2.33
CA PRO A 143 3.54 -12.82 -2.71
C PRO A 143 3.19 -13.06 -4.19
N LEU A 144 3.75 -12.19 -5.04
CA LEU A 144 3.66 -12.33 -6.48
C LEU A 144 4.63 -13.43 -6.85
N TYR A 145 4.12 -14.47 -7.43
CA TYR A 145 4.93 -15.47 -8.11
C TYR A 145 5.50 -14.88 -9.40
N VAL A 146 4.74 -13.93 -10.02
CA VAL A 146 5.18 -13.24 -11.23
C VAL A 146 6.28 -12.20 -10.92
N SER A 147 7.38 -12.27 -11.63
CA SER A 147 8.48 -11.31 -11.49
C SER A 147 8.13 -9.94 -12.09
N VAL A 148 8.77 -8.87 -11.58
CA VAL A 148 8.63 -7.52 -12.15
C VAL A 148 9.00 -7.51 -13.64
N THR A 149 9.98 -8.34 -14.04
CA THR A 149 10.39 -8.46 -15.43
C THR A 149 9.29 -9.05 -16.31
N GLU A 150 8.57 -10.06 -15.82
CA GLU A 150 7.44 -10.64 -16.54
C GLU A 150 6.25 -9.67 -16.60
N ILE A 151 5.96 -8.95 -15.52
CA ILE A 151 4.95 -7.88 -15.53
C ILE A 151 5.29 -6.83 -16.60
N ALA A 152 6.54 -6.37 -16.66
CA ALA A 152 6.97 -5.39 -17.68
C ALA A 152 6.80 -5.93 -19.11
N LYS A 153 7.12 -7.20 -19.36
CA LYS A 153 6.90 -7.84 -20.67
C LYS A 153 5.42 -7.87 -21.04
N ILE A 154 4.54 -8.21 -20.10
CA ILE A 154 3.09 -8.24 -20.32
C ILE A 154 2.55 -6.85 -20.62
N ILE A 155 2.97 -5.82 -19.87
CA ILE A 155 2.58 -4.43 -20.13
C ILE A 155 2.98 -4.01 -21.54
N LEU A 156 4.23 -4.26 -21.94
CA LEU A 156 4.72 -3.93 -23.29
C LEU A 156 3.96 -4.68 -24.38
N ALA A 157 3.66 -5.96 -24.17
CA ALA A 157 2.88 -6.76 -25.12
C ALA A 157 1.43 -6.25 -25.22
N ALA A 158 0.82 -5.89 -24.09
CA ALA A 158 -0.53 -5.33 -24.04
C ALA A 158 -0.62 -3.93 -24.68
N GLU A 159 0.38 -3.07 -24.48
CA GLU A 159 0.46 -1.76 -25.16
C GLU A 159 0.59 -1.91 -26.68
N ASN A 160 1.40 -2.85 -27.15
CA ASN A 160 1.53 -3.13 -28.58
C ASN A 160 0.23 -3.67 -29.18
N TYR A 161 -0.47 -4.54 -28.43
CA TYR A 161 -1.80 -5.01 -28.79
C TYR A 161 -2.80 -3.85 -28.88
N GLY A 162 -2.84 -2.98 -27.88
CA GLY A 162 -3.72 -1.80 -27.86
C GLY A 162 -3.46 -0.82 -29.02
N LYS A 163 -2.20 -0.54 -29.35
CA LYS A 163 -1.82 0.31 -30.49
C LYS A 163 -2.28 -0.27 -31.84
N THR A 164 -2.24 -1.60 -31.96
CA THR A 164 -2.62 -2.30 -33.20
C THR A 164 -4.15 -2.39 -33.34
N HIS A 165 -4.89 -2.34 -32.23
CA HIS A 165 -6.35 -2.59 -32.19
C HIS A 165 -7.16 -1.45 -31.56
N HIS A 166 -6.66 -0.20 -31.63
CA HIS A 166 -7.30 0.99 -31.04
C HIS A 166 -8.78 1.16 -31.38
N ASN A 167 -9.21 0.71 -32.58
CA ASN A 167 -10.59 0.82 -33.06
C ASN A 167 -11.56 -0.18 -32.38
N ILE A 168 -11.07 -1.28 -31.82
CA ILE A 168 -11.92 -2.29 -31.17
C ILE A 168 -12.40 -1.82 -29.79
N HIS A 169 -11.58 -1.08 -29.06
CA HIS A 169 -11.92 -0.55 -27.76
C HIS A 169 -13.08 0.47 -27.81
N THR A 170 -13.17 1.23 -28.90
CA THR A 170 -14.21 2.23 -29.07
C THR A 170 -15.59 1.61 -29.40
N GLU A 171 -15.62 0.46 -30.04
CA GLU A 171 -16.86 -0.29 -30.28
C GLU A 171 -17.40 -1.00 -29.04
N LEU A 172 -16.51 -1.48 -28.14
CA LEU A 172 -16.90 -2.14 -26.88
C LEU A 172 -17.43 -1.16 -25.82
N THR A 173 -16.98 0.10 -25.85
CA THR A 173 -17.38 1.12 -24.86
C THR A 173 -18.64 1.90 -25.26
N ASN A 174 -19.03 1.90 -26.52
CA ASN A 174 -20.23 2.60 -27.03
C ASN A 174 -21.50 1.73 -27.02
N GLY A 175 -21.42 0.44 -26.73
CA GLY A 175 -22.58 -0.46 -26.62
C GLY A 175 -23.22 -0.38 -25.24
N LYS A 176 -24.30 0.37 -25.09
CA LYS A 176 -25.24 0.18 -23.97
C LYS A 176 -25.86 -1.21 -24.12
N GLU A 177 -25.80 -1.98 -23.06
CA GLU A 177 -26.32 -3.34 -22.85
C GLU A 177 -25.27 -4.45 -23.03
N PHE A 178 -25.17 -5.26 -21.97
CA PHE A 178 -24.55 -6.58 -22.00
C PHE A 178 -25.27 -7.48 -23.01
N GLY A 179 -25.07 -7.20 -24.30
CA GLY A 179 -25.50 -7.99 -25.43
C GLY A 179 -24.34 -8.88 -25.87
N ILE A 180 -24.66 -10.10 -26.23
CA ILE A 180 -23.77 -11.15 -26.74
C ILE A 180 -22.75 -10.51 -27.70
N VAL A 181 -21.49 -10.42 -27.25
CA VAL A 181 -20.37 -9.94 -28.09
C VAL A 181 -20.29 -10.88 -29.30
N ASN A 182 -20.45 -10.32 -30.51
CA ASN A 182 -20.33 -11.09 -31.74
C ASN A 182 -18.85 -11.50 -31.94
N THR A 183 -18.51 -12.71 -31.49
CA THR A 183 -17.14 -13.25 -31.53
C THR A 183 -16.54 -13.32 -32.93
N ASN A 184 -17.35 -13.19 -34.00
CA ASN A 184 -16.84 -13.19 -35.37
C ASN A 184 -16.05 -11.90 -35.72
N ASN A 185 -16.31 -10.77 -35.03
CA ASN A 185 -15.56 -9.53 -35.22
C ASN A 185 -14.25 -9.52 -34.42
N LEU A 186 -14.09 -10.42 -33.48
CA LEU A 186 -12.89 -10.53 -32.64
C LEU A 186 -11.80 -11.43 -33.24
N LYS A 187 -12.17 -12.35 -34.15
CA LYS A 187 -11.23 -13.31 -34.76
C LYS A 187 -9.98 -12.68 -35.37
N PRO A 188 -10.08 -11.62 -36.20
CA PRO A 188 -8.89 -11.00 -36.83
C PRO A 188 -7.94 -10.36 -35.76
N ALA A 189 -8.51 -9.88 -34.68
CA ALA A 189 -7.73 -9.29 -33.59
C ALA A 189 -7.01 -10.37 -32.75
N LEU A 190 -7.68 -11.48 -32.50
CA LEU A 190 -7.13 -12.62 -31.76
C LEU A 190 -5.99 -13.32 -32.52
N ASP A 191 -5.98 -13.25 -33.85
CA ASP A 191 -4.96 -13.88 -34.71
C ASP A 191 -3.82 -12.93 -35.09
N SER A 192 -3.83 -11.69 -34.60
CA SER A 192 -2.76 -10.72 -34.92
C SER A 192 -1.42 -11.13 -34.30
N PRO A 193 -0.27 -10.72 -34.87
CA PRO A 193 1.04 -10.96 -34.27
C PRO A 193 1.15 -10.42 -32.85
N ALA A 194 0.53 -9.25 -32.57
CA ALA A 194 0.52 -8.63 -31.24
C ALA A 194 -0.28 -9.47 -30.23
N SER A 195 -1.44 -10.02 -30.64
CA SER A 195 -2.24 -10.94 -29.82
C SER A 195 -1.48 -12.23 -29.52
N ARG A 196 -0.83 -12.81 -30.53
CA ARG A 196 -0.03 -14.03 -30.32
C ARG A 196 1.12 -13.79 -29.35
N THR A 197 1.79 -12.63 -29.44
CA THR A 197 2.88 -12.27 -28.52
C THR A 197 2.36 -12.15 -27.10
N LEU A 198 1.22 -11.47 -26.88
CA LEU A 198 0.61 -11.32 -25.56
C LEU A 198 0.20 -12.67 -24.99
N ASN A 199 -0.50 -13.50 -25.78
CA ASN A 199 -0.94 -14.83 -25.36
C ASN A 199 0.25 -15.73 -25.01
N LEU A 200 1.28 -15.78 -25.85
CA LEU A 200 2.49 -16.55 -25.57
C LEU A 200 3.21 -16.07 -24.32
N THR A 201 3.22 -14.76 -24.05
CA THR A 201 3.82 -14.21 -22.83
C THR A 201 3.06 -14.67 -21.60
N ILE A 202 1.72 -14.73 -21.66
CA ILE A 202 0.88 -15.18 -20.55
C ILE A 202 0.93 -16.72 -20.41
N GLU A 203 0.88 -17.46 -21.50
CA GLU A 203 0.93 -18.93 -21.51
C GLU A 203 2.24 -19.49 -20.98
N ASN A 204 3.36 -18.76 -21.11
CA ASN A 204 4.65 -19.13 -20.54
C ASN A 204 4.76 -18.93 -19.02
N LEU A 205 3.76 -18.29 -18.39
CA LEU A 205 3.70 -18.14 -16.96
C LEU A 205 3.20 -19.42 -16.30
N THR A 206 3.68 -19.68 -15.10
CA THR A 206 3.08 -20.71 -14.24
C THR A 206 1.65 -20.33 -13.85
N GLU A 207 0.84 -21.31 -13.42
CA GLU A 207 -0.53 -21.06 -12.96
C GLU A 207 -0.60 -19.99 -11.86
N ASN A 208 0.36 -20.00 -10.93
CA ASN A 208 0.44 -19.02 -9.87
C ASN A 208 0.76 -17.61 -10.37
N GLU A 209 1.65 -17.47 -11.37
CA GLU A 209 1.98 -16.20 -12.00
C GLU A 209 0.80 -15.65 -12.82
N GLN A 210 0.04 -16.53 -13.49
CA GLN A 210 -1.18 -16.14 -14.21
C GLN A 210 -2.25 -15.61 -13.26
N LYS A 211 -2.46 -16.27 -12.11
CA LYS A 211 -3.36 -15.79 -11.05
C LYS A 211 -2.95 -14.41 -10.53
N ASP A 212 -1.66 -14.17 -10.35
CA ASP A 212 -1.16 -12.86 -9.92
C ASP A 212 -1.49 -11.76 -10.96
N ILE A 213 -1.32 -12.04 -12.25
CA ILE A 213 -1.65 -11.06 -13.32
C ILE A 213 -3.14 -10.75 -13.36
N LEU A 214 -4.00 -11.79 -13.23
CA LEU A 214 -5.46 -11.58 -13.20
C LEU A 214 -5.88 -10.77 -11.98
N ALA A 215 -5.34 -11.08 -10.80
CA ALA A 215 -5.62 -10.35 -9.58
C ALA A 215 -5.15 -8.88 -9.64
N LEU A 216 -3.97 -8.61 -10.21
CA LEU A 216 -3.49 -7.25 -10.48
C LEU A 216 -4.42 -6.50 -11.45
N GLY A 217 -4.91 -7.18 -12.49
CA GLY A 217 -5.88 -6.61 -13.44
C GLY A 217 -7.18 -6.21 -12.76
N TRP A 218 -7.70 -7.03 -11.84
CA TRP A 218 -8.92 -6.71 -11.08
C TRP A 218 -8.72 -5.55 -10.12
N LEU A 219 -7.59 -5.50 -9.41
CA LEU A 219 -7.24 -4.35 -8.56
C LEU A 219 -7.18 -3.05 -9.37
N GLY A 220 -6.57 -3.09 -10.55
CA GLY A 220 -6.49 -1.94 -11.45
C GLY A 220 -7.85 -1.46 -11.97
N GLN A 221 -8.87 -2.32 -11.97
CA GLN A 221 -10.26 -1.98 -12.32
C GLN A 221 -11.10 -1.52 -11.12
N GLY A 222 -10.50 -1.35 -9.94
CA GLY A 222 -11.17 -0.88 -8.73
C GLY A 222 -11.92 -1.99 -7.96
N TYR A 223 -11.68 -3.26 -8.28
CA TYR A 223 -12.15 -4.35 -7.42
C TYR A 223 -11.37 -4.34 -6.11
N SER A 224 -12.05 -4.02 -5.02
CA SER A 224 -11.52 -4.12 -3.66
C SER A 224 -11.96 -5.46 -3.07
N GLY A 225 -11.11 -6.46 -3.12
CA GLY A 225 -11.24 -7.65 -2.29
C GLY A 225 -10.64 -7.39 -0.90
N ASP A 226 -11.08 -8.15 0.09
CA ASP A 226 -10.70 -7.91 1.48
C ASP A 226 -9.20 -8.17 1.75
N ASN A 227 -8.55 -9.02 0.95
CA ASN A 227 -7.09 -9.18 0.93
C ASN A 227 -6.61 -9.78 -0.40
N TRP A 228 -5.30 -9.70 -0.66
CA TRP A 228 -4.66 -10.22 -1.88
C TRP A 228 -4.91 -11.72 -2.08
N ALA A 229 -4.84 -12.51 -1.02
CA ALA A 229 -5.05 -13.96 -1.11
C ALA A 229 -6.47 -14.27 -1.58
N GLU A 230 -7.49 -13.57 -1.07
CA GLU A 230 -8.88 -13.76 -1.49
C GLU A 230 -9.12 -13.35 -2.95
N ILE A 231 -8.52 -12.25 -3.39
CA ILE A 231 -8.62 -11.82 -4.80
C ILE A 231 -7.99 -12.89 -5.69
N ARG A 232 -6.82 -13.37 -5.32
CA ARG A 232 -6.05 -14.37 -6.05
C ARG A 232 -6.73 -15.74 -6.08
N ASP A 233 -7.38 -16.16 -4.98
CA ASP A 233 -8.09 -17.45 -4.91
C ASP A 233 -9.41 -17.46 -5.71
N ARG A 234 -9.93 -16.28 -6.09
CA ARG A 234 -11.10 -16.14 -6.97
C ARG A 234 -10.75 -16.21 -8.46
N THR A 235 -9.47 -16.17 -8.82
CA THR A 235 -8.97 -16.31 -10.20
C THR A 235 -8.60 -17.77 -10.51
#